data_c24e8c9f28356ccdab0e8a93bcecf663
#
_entry.id   c24e8c9f28356ccdab0e8a93bcecf663
#
_cell.length_a   1.000
_cell.length_b   1.000
_cell.length_c   1.000
_cell.angle_alpha   90.00
_cell.angle_beta   90.00
_cell.angle_gamma   90.00
#
_symmetry.space_group_name_H-M   'P 1'
#
loop_
_entity.id
_entity.type
_entity.pdbx_description
1 polymer ?
#
loop_
_entity_poly.entity_id
_entity_poly.type
_entity_poly.pdbx_seq_one_letter_code
_entity_poly.pdbx_strand_id
1 'polypeptide(L)'
;MALISALLVVALATTAAAQLMSSQYLNLRYSGNLFMRDQAWQYLKGSEAFAMVLIDKAIRNNRLYDLLGQESAFPVEGGVLTGKITDLQGRLNINAIVDDKGKIVGSSYERLQNLLRAQGLNSGLADTITDWLDPDSTPVSQAGAEDDYYLSLSPPYRAANTRMVSLSEVMLLRGYRKLPEEKRAALEQNLSTLPASTSININSASEDLLKAIGLKADGISTIRNRLSADGGGPFQSLDELKQLKLLPEDKLEGLSTTTEYFQLTTTAQIGRTRLKQYSIIHRSQKGALRVIARSLGTP
;
A
#
# COMPACT_ATOMS: atom_id res chain seq x y z
N MET A 1 -2.61 -34.13 -66.71
CA MET A 1 -1.65 -34.39 -65.57
C MET A 1 -0.86 -33.13 -65.19
N ALA A 2 -0.16 -32.43 -66.06
CA ALA A 2 0.65 -31.24 -65.81
C ALA A 2 -0.14 -30.06 -65.14
N LEU A 3 -1.38 -29.82 -65.56
CA LEU A 3 -2.21 -28.73 -64.99
C LEU A 3 -2.60 -29.00 -63.52
N ILE A 4 -2.91 -30.24 -63.18
CA ILE A 4 -3.28 -30.63 -61.83
C ILE A 4 -2.06 -30.51 -60.88
N SER A 5 -0.88 -30.95 -61.32
CA SER A 5 0.34 -30.81 -60.54
C SER A 5 0.75 -29.34 -60.39
N ALA A 6 0.59 -28.49 -61.38
CA ALA A 6 0.84 -27.07 -61.26
C ALA A 6 -0.12 -26.38 -60.28
N LEU A 7 -1.41 -26.70 -60.33
CA LEU A 7 -2.40 -26.21 -59.35
C LEU A 7 -2.09 -26.67 -57.91
N LEU A 8 -1.65 -27.91 -57.74
CA LEU A 8 -1.28 -28.45 -56.43
C LEU A 8 -0.07 -27.72 -55.87
N VAL A 9 0.96 -27.45 -56.65
CA VAL A 9 2.15 -26.69 -56.24
C VAL A 9 1.76 -25.26 -55.84
N VAL A 10 0.91 -24.59 -56.61
CA VAL A 10 0.43 -23.25 -56.31
C VAL A 10 -0.38 -23.26 -55.02
N ALA A 11 -1.27 -24.22 -54.79
CA ALA A 11 -2.05 -24.35 -53.59
C ALA A 11 -1.16 -24.58 -52.34
N LEU A 12 -0.15 -25.43 -52.44
CA LEU A 12 0.84 -25.66 -51.37
C LEU A 12 1.67 -24.40 -51.10
N ALA A 13 2.14 -23.71 -52.13
CA ALA A 13 2.91 -22.48 -51.95
C ALA A 13 2.09 -21.36 -51.33
N THR A 14 0.82 -21.19 -51.70
CA THR A 14 -0.06 -20.17 -51.09
C THR A 14 -0.42 -20.49 -49.65
N THR A 15 -0.66 -21.75 -49.31
CA THR A 15 -0.90 -22.15 -47.90
C THR A 15 0.35 -21.96 -47.04
N ALA A 16 1.54 -22.31 -47.55
CA ALA A 16 2.80 -22.07 -46.85
C ALA A 16 3.06 -20.56 -46.66
N ALA A 17 2.83 -19.75 -47.69
CA ALA A 17 2.97 -18.30 -47.57
C ALA A 17 2.00 -17.68 -46.55
N ALA A 18 0.74 -18.13 -46.55
CA ALA A 18 -0.27 -17.67 -45.59
C ALA A 18 0.12 -18.04 -44.15
N GLN A 19 0.64 -19.25 -43.90
CA GLN A 19 1.14 -19.65 -42.59
C GLN A 19 2.34 -18.80 -42.14
N LEU A 20 3.30 -18.54 -43.03
CA LEU A 20 4.45 -17.69 -42.76
C LEU A 20 4.03 -16.27 -42.39
N MET A 21 3.11 -15.66 -43.14
CA MET A 21 2.58 -14.34 -42.87
C MET A 21 1.86 -14.28 -41.53
N SER A 22 1.03 -15.27 -41.22
CA SER A 22 0.35 -15.36 -39.93
C SER A 22 1.36 -15.46 -38.74
N SER A 23 2.37 -16.31 -38.88
CA SER A 23 3.42 -16.49 -37.92
C SER A 23 4.24 -15.19 -37.74
N GLN A 24 4.64 -14.52 -38.79
CA GLN A 24 5.35 -13.24 -38.73
C GLN A 24 4.51 -12.15 -38.07
N TYR A 25 3.22 -12.07 -38.37
CA TYR A 25 2.31 -11.11 -37.75
C TYR A 25 2.20 -11.31 -36.23
N LEU A 26 2.07 -12.57 -35.77
CA LEU A 26 2.04 -12.90 -34.36
C LEU A 26 3.37 -12.56 -33.69
N ASN A 27 4.50 -12.88 -34.32
CA ASN A 27 5.83 -12.55 -33.80
C ASN A 27 6.06 -11.04 -33.67
N LEU A 28 5.62 -10.25 -34.65
CA LEU A 28 5.69 -8.78 -34.59
C LEU A 28 4.84 -8.22 -33.48
N ARG A 29 3.62 -8.74 -33.28
CA ARG A 29 2.77 -8.34 -32.15
C ARG A 29 3.38 -8.70 -30.81
N TYR A 30 3.92 -9.91 -30.69
CA TYR A 30 4.57 -10.37 -29.47
C TYR A 30 5.78 -9.50 -29.13
N SER A 31 6.67 -9.27 -30.10
CA SER A 31 7.85 -8.42 -29.94
C SER A 31 7.48 -6.98 -29.58
N GLY A 32 6.44 -6.42 -30.25
CA GLY A 32 5.92 -5.09 -29.95
C GLY A 32 5.37 -4.98 -28.51
N ASN A 33 4.64 -6.01 -28.05
CA ASN A 33 4.11 -6.04 -26.67
C ASN A 33 5.24 -6.15 -25.64
N LEU A 34 6.27 -6.96 -25.91
CA LEU A 34 7.47 -7.04 -25.06
C LEU A 34 8.18 -5.70 -24.98
N PHE A 35 8.41 -5.05 -26.11
CA PHE A 35 9.06 -3.74 -26.14
C PHE A 35 8.28 -2.69 -25.32
N MET A 36 6.96 -2.60 -25.51
CA MET A 36 6.11 -1.68 -24.74
C MET A 36 6.13 -2.00 -23.25
N ARG A 37 6.17 -3.29 -22.87
CA ARG A 37 6.28 -3.71 -21.47
C ARG A 37 7.63 -3.32 -20.85
N ASP A 38 8.72 -3.53 -21.57
CA ASP A 38 10.06 -3.17 -21.10
C ASP A 38 10.20 -1.65 -20.98
N GLN A 39 9.67 -0.89 -21.93
CA GLN A 39 9.62 0.57 -21.86
C GLN A 39 8.81 1.06 -20.66
N ALA A 40 7.62 0.50 -20.43
CA ALA A 40 6.80 0.80 -19.25
C ALA A 40 7.56 0.51 -17.95
N TRP A 41 8.29 -0.62 -17.89
CA TRP A 41 9.12 -0.98 -16.76
C TRP A 41 10.25 0.01 -16.47
N GLN A 42 10.91 0.52 -17.52
CA GLN A 42 11.94 1.55 -17.36
C GLN A 42 11.36 2.86 -16.83
N TYR A 43 10.17 3.27 -17.30
CA TYR A 43 9.48 4.44 -16.75
C TYR A 43 9.10 4.26 -15.28
N LEU A 44 8.63 3.06 -14.88
CA LEU A 44 8.35 2.77 -13.46
C LEU A 44 9.60 2.89 -12.59
N LYS A 45 10.75 2.39 -13.05
CA LYS A 45 12.03 2.56 -12.33
C LYS A 45 12.47 4.03 -12.27
N GLY A 46 12.36 4.74 -13.38
CA GLY A 46 12.67 6.18 -13.43
C GLY A 46 11.81 7.00 -12.48
N SER A 47 10.52 6.63 -12.34
CA SER A 47 9.60 7.31 -11.42
C SER A 47 10.00 7.19 -9.95
N GLU A 48 10.63 6.08 -9.54
CA GLU A 48 11.14 5.93 -8.17
C GLU A 48 12.25 6.95 -7.87
N ALA A 49 13.22 7.08 -8.78
CA ALA A 49 14.29 8.06 -8.62
C ALA A 49 13.73 9.50 -8.59
N PHE A 50 12.78 9.79 -9.47
CA PHE A 50 12.13 11.09 -9.51
C PHE A 50 11.31 11.37 -8.23
N ALA A 51 10.56 10.40 -7.73
CA ALA A 51 9.80 10.53 -6.49
C ALA A 51 10.71 10.80 -5.29
N MET A 52 11.87 10.13 -5.18
CA MET A 52 12.83 10.39 -4.11
C MET A 52 13.36 11.83 -4.16
N VAL A 53 13.62 12.36 -5.35
CA VAL A 53 14.01 13.78 -5.50
C VAL A 53 12.89 14.74 -5.09
N LEU A 54 11.64 14.44 -5.47
CA LEU A 54 10.48 15.24 -5.08
C LEU A 54 10.26 15.23 -3.57
N ILE A 55 10.34 14.06 -2.92
CA ILE A 55 10.19 13.92 -1.46
C ILE A 55 11.28 14.74 -0.75
N ASP A 56 12.55 14.57 -1.14
CA ASP A 56 13.67 15.30 -0.52
C ASP A 56 13.50 16.82 -0.66
N LYS A 57 13.15 17.29 -1.86
CA LYS A 57 12.89 18.72 -2.11
C LYS A 57 11.70 19.23 -1.29
N ALA A 58 10.63 18.46 -1.21
CA ALA A 58 9.42 18.83 -0.47
C ALA A 58 9.69 18.92 1.04
N ILE A 59 10.49 17.99 1.60
CA ILE A 59 10.90 18.01 3.00
C ILE A 59 11.77 19.25 3.28
N ARG A 60 12.80 19.51 2.47
CA ARG A 60 13.68 20.68 2.63
C ARG A 60 12.95 22.02 2.58
N ASN A 61 11.89 22.08 1.78
CA ASN A 61 11.09 23.30 1.60
C ASN A 61 9.88 23.36 2.57
N ASN A 62 9.75 22.44 3.51
CA ASN A 62 8.61 22.30 4.44
C ASN A 62 7.24 22.21 3.72
N ARG A 63 7.22 21.57 2.54
CA ARG A 63 6.04 21.41 1.67
C ARG A 63 5.67 19.95 1.42
N LEU A 64 6.05 19.06 2.35
CA LEU A 64 5.81 17.64 2.19
C LEU A 64 4.32 17.31 2.06
N TYR A 65 3.49 17.93 2.88
CA TYR A 65 2.05 17.66 2.90
C TYR A 65 1.30 18.22 1.68
N ASP A 66 1.89 19.18 0.95
CA ASP A 66 1.37 19.63 -0.35
C ASP A 66 1.58 18.57 -1.45
N LEU A 67 2.64 17.77 -1.30
CA LEU A 67 2.98 16.71 -2.26
C LEU A 67 2.17 15.42 -2.01
N LEU A 68 1.90 15.10 -0.73
CA LEU A 68 1.26 13.84 -0.37
C LEU A 68 -0.19 13.79 -0.83
N GLY A 69 -0.57 12.63 -1.39
CA GLY A 69 -1.93 12.38 -1.86
C GLY A 69 -2.26 12.95 -3.24
N GLN A 70 -1.41 13.82 -3.79
CA GLN A 70 -1.60 14.38 -5.13
C GLN A 70 -1.25 13.34 -6.21
N GLU A 71 -2.13 13.18 -7.17
CA GLU A 71 -1.85 12.38 -8.36
C GLU A 71 -1.37 13.30 -9.48
N SER A 72 -0.21 12.98 -10.03
CA SER A 72 0.39 13.74 -11.13
C SER A 72 0.54 12.86 -12.36
N ALA A 73 0.29 13.42 -13.54
CA ALA A 73 0.43 12.74 -14.83
C ALA A 73 1.53 13.41 -15.65
N PHE A 74 2.39 12.61 -16.24
CA PHE A 74 3.52 13.04 -17.06
C PHE A 74 3.42 12.37 -18.42
N PRO A 75 3.36 13.14 -19.52
CA PRO A 75 3.48 12.57 -20.84
C PRO A 75 4.88 12.00 -21.04
N VAL A 76 4.93 10.79 -21.60
CA VAL A 76 6.17 10.09 -21.95
C VAL A 76 6.07 9.56 -23.37
N GLU A 77 7.20 9.18 -23.96
CA GLU A 77 7.19 8.61 -25.31
C GLU A 77 6.32 7.34 -25.33
N GLY A 78 5.35 7.33 -26.24
CA GLY A 78 4.40 6.22 -26.43
C GLY A 78 3.24 6.17 -25.44
N GLY A 79 3.12 7.13 -24.47
CA GLY A 79 2.03 7.06 -23.50
C GLY A 79 2.06 8.07 -22.36
N VAL A 80 1.61 7.63 -21.20
CA VAL A 80 1.51 8.46 -19.99
C VAL A 80 1.98 7.69 -18.75
N LEU A 81 2.68 8.40 -17.88
CA LEU A 81 3.07 7.95 -16.56
C LEU A 81 2.26 8.72 -15.51
N THR A 82 1.54 8.02 -14.63
CA THR A 82 0.88 8.66 -13.49
C THR A 82 1.56 8.23 -12.20
N GLY A 83 1.66 9.13 -11.24
CA GLY A 83 2.29 8.87 -9.95
C GLY A 83 1.57 9.53 -8.80
N LYS A 84 1.49 8.84 -7.66
CA LYS A 84 0.96 9.35 -6.40
C LYS A 84 1.85 8.91 -5.26
N ILE A 85 2.23 9.85 -4.40
CA ILE A 85 3.01 9.58 -3.19
C ILE A 85 2.07 9.70 -2.00
N THR A 86 2.04 8.68 -1.14
CA THR A 86 1.26 8.67 0.10
C THR A 86 2.16 8.36 1.29
N ASP A 87 1.80 8.88 2.45
CA ASP A 87 2.44 8.58 3.72
C ASP A 87 1.89 7.27 4.29
N LEU A 88 2.74 6.28 4.51
CA LEU A 88 2.34 5.01 5.13
C LEU A 88 2.25 5.12 6.65
N GLN A 89 2.88 6.10 7.28
CA GLN A 89 2.74 6.35 8.71
C GLN A 89 1.48 7.19 9.05
N GLY A 90 0.79 7.74 8.06
CA GLY A 90 -0.58 8.21 8.21
C GLY A 90 -1.60 7.10 8.39
N ARG A 91 -1.14 5.85 8.48
CA ARG A 91 -1.93 4.64 8.68
C ARG A 91 -1.47 3.90 9.94
N LEU A 92 -2.34 3.09 10.52
CA LEU A 92 -1.98 2.20 11.61
C LEU A 92 -1.11 1.05 11.06
N ASN A 93 0.13 0.96 11.53
CA ASN A 93 0.98 -0.18 11.20
C ASN A 93 0.56 -1.39 12.04
N ILE A 94 -0.05 -2.40 11.39
CA ILE A 94 -0.52 -3.60 12.10
C ILE A 94 0.64 -4.43 12.68
N ASN A 95 1.83 -4.37 12.08
CA ASN A 95 3.03 -5.02 12.63
C ASN A 95 3.53 -4.38 13.94
N ALA A 96 3.00 -3.20 14.32
CA ALA A 96 3.30 -2.55 15.60
C ALA A 96 2.36 -2.98 16.73
N ILE A 97 1.42 -3.90 16.49
CA ILE A 97 0.50 -4.44 17.49
C ILE A 97 1.23 -5.41 18.42
N VAL A 98 2.22 -6.12 17.89
CA VAL A 98 3.06 -7.07 18.63
C VAL A 98 4.52 -6.58 18.58
N ASP A 99 5.19 -6.57 19.71
CA ASP A 99 6.60 -6.18 19.80
C ASP A 99 7.55 -7.31 19.34
N ASP A 100 8.86 -7.05 19.34
CA ASP A 100 9.88 -8.04 18.92
C ASP A 100 9.97 -9.27 19.85
N LYS A 101 9.30 -9.22 21.02
CA LYS A 101 9.26 -10.31 21.99
C LYS A 101 7.94 -11.08 21.93
N GLY A 102 7.07 -10.77 20.98
CA GLY A 102 5.75 -11.38 20.84
C GLY A 102 4.70 -10.83 21.80
N LYS A 103 4.98 -9.69 22.48
CA LYS A 103 4.05 -9.11 23.44
C LYS A 103 3.17 -8.05 22.79
N ILE A 104 1.87 -8.07 23.15
CA ILE A 104 0.89 -7.09 22.68
C ILE A 104 1.27 -5.67 23.16
N VAL A 105 1.36 -4.73 22.23
CA VAL A 105 1.51 -3.30 22.48
C VAL A 105 0.12 -2.69 22.69
N GLY A 106 -0.25 -2.48 23.95
CA GLY A 106 -1.62 -2.10 24.35
C GLY A 106 -2.15 -0.86 23.63
N SER A 107 -1.33 0.17 23.43
CA SER A 107 -1.73 1.40 22.73
C SER A 107 -2.07 1.16 21.25
N SER A 108 -1.30 0.33 20.55
CA SER A 108 -1.54 -0.03 19.16
C SER A 108 -2.76 -0.93 18.99
N TYR A 109 -2.92 -1.90 19.88
CA TYR A 109 -4.06 -2.80 19.92
C TYR A 109 -5.38 -2.04 20.20
N GLU A 110 -5.39 -1.15 21.20
CA GLU A 110 -6.57 -0.31 21.49
C GLU A 110 -6.96 0.57 20.29
N ARG A 111 -5.98 1.17 19.61
CA ARG A 111 -6.22 1.97 18.39
C ARG A 111 -6.84 1.16 17.27
N LEU A 112 -6.37 -0.09 17.08
CA LEU A 112 -6.97 -0.98 16.10
C LEU A 112 -8.43 -1.30 16.45
N GLN A 113 -8.71 -1.65 17.71
CA GLN A 113 -10.09 -1.89 18.15
C GLN A 113 -10.99 -0.67 17.97
N ASN A 114 -10.47 0.53 18.26
CA ASN A 114 -11.21 1.78 18.11
C ASN A 114 -11.47 2.09 16.62
N LEU A 115 -10.48 1.84 15.76
CA LEU A 115 -10.62 2.00 14.30
C LEU A 115 -11.71 1.06 13.74
N LEU A 116 -11.69 -0.20 14.15
CA LEU A 116 -12.70 -1.17 13.77
C LEU A 116 -14.11 -0.73 14.20
N ARG A 117 -14.26 -0.28 15.46
CA ARG A 117 -15.55 0.24 15.96
C ARG A 117 -15.99 1.50 15.20
N ALA A 118 -15.07 2.43 14.91
CA ALA A 118 -15.40 3.65 14.16
C ALA A 118 -15.94 3.35 12.74
N GLN A 119 -15.47 2.24 12.14
CA GLN A 119 -15.93 1.77 10.83
C GLN A 119 -17.13 0.82 10.92
N GLY A 120 -17.69 0.59 12.11
CA GLY A 120 -18.82 -0.33 12.32
C GLY A 120 -18.44 -1.79 12.07
N LEU A 121 -17.20 -2.18 12.37
CA LEU A 121 -16.68 -3.54 12.29
C LEU A 121 -16.58 -4.18 13.67
N ASN A 122 -16.56 -5.52 13.69
CA ASN A 122 -16.35 -6.26 14.94
C ASN A 122 -14.91 -6.04 15.45
N SER A 123 -14.77 -5.54 16.66
CA SER A 123 -13.48 -5.31 17.30
C SER A 123 -12.68 -6.59 17.56
N GLY A 124 -13.32 -7.77 17.60
CA GLY A 124 -12.65 -9.06 17.70
C GLY A 124 -11.77 -9.42 16.50
N LEU A 125 -11.89 -8.67 15.39
CA LEU A 125 -10.93 -8.79 14.29
C LEU A 125 -9.51 -8.35 14.71
N ALA A 126 -9.39 -7.49 15.74
CA ALA A 126 -8.10 -7.14 16.31
C ALA A 126 -7.41 -8.35 16.94
N ASP A 127 -8.16 -9.23 17.60
CA ASP A 127 -7.63 -10.46 18.20
C ASP A 127 -7.10 -11.40 17.12
N THR A 128 -7.89 -11.57 16.04
CA THR A 128 -7.46 -12.38 14.88
C THR A 128 -6.20 -11.84 14.20
N ILE A 129 -6.05 -10.52 14.13
CA ILE A 129 -4.83 -9.89 13.59
C ILE A 129 -3.65 -10.12 14.54
N THR A 130 -3.88 -10.05 15.83
CA THR A 130 -2.84 -10.25 16.85
C THR A 130 -2.32 -11.68 16.84
N ASP A 131 -3.23 -12.68 16.87
CA ASP A 131 -2.88 -14.11 16.78
C ASP A 131 -2.15 -14.47 15.47
N TRP A 132 -2.40 -13.73 14.38
CA TRP A 132 -1.64 -13.91 13.13
C TRP A 132 -0.20 -13.45 13.24
N LEU A 133 0.08 -12.48 14.12
CA LEU A 133 1.37 -11.80 14.24
C LEU A 133 2.24 -12.36 15.36
N ASP A 134 1.64 -12.79 16.48
CA ASP A 134 2.40 -13.25 17.64
C ASP A 134 2.97 -14.67 17.43
N PRO A 135 4.06 -15.01 18.12
CA PRO A 135 4.76 -16.26 17.90
C PRO A 135 4.18 -17.47 18.64
N ASP A 136 3.18 -17.28 19.51
CA ASP A 136 2.61 -18.39 20.27
C ASP A 136 1.42 -19.03 19.53
N SER A 137 0.72 -19.97 20.11
CA SER A 137 -0.41 -20.69 19.52
C SER A 137 -1.65 -20.61 20.40
N THR A 138 -1.72 -19.58 21.27
CA THR A 138 -2.82 -19.39 22.20
C THR A 138 -3.67 -18.21 21.77
N PRO A 139 -4.93 -18.44 21.34
CA PRO A 139 -5.78 -17.33 20.92
C PRO A 139 -5.92 -16.25 22.00
N VAL A 140 -5.77 -14.99 21.63
CA VAL A 140 -5.97 -13.81 22.52
C VAL A 140 -7.36 -13.83 23.14
N SER A 141 -8.36 -14.27 22.40
CA SER A 141 -9.74 -14.45 22.86
C SER A 141 -10.51 -15.49 22.04
N GLN A 142 -11.80 -15.68 22.34
CA GLN A 142 -12.68 -16.53 21.51
C GLN A 142 -12.85 -16.01 20.07
N ALA A 143 -12.60 -14.72 19.84
CA ALA A 143 -12.63 -14.11 18.49
C ALA A 143 -11.33 -14.36 17.73
N GLY A 144 -10.24 -14.66 18.41
CA GLY A 144 -8.94 -14.97 17.86
C GLY A 144 -8.92 -16.27 17.03
N ALA A 145 -7.82 -16.49 16.30
CA ALA A 145 -7.68 -17.67 15.45
C ALA A 145 -6.22 -18.09 15.28
N GLU A 146 -5.94 -19.31 15.64
CA GLU A 146 -4.63 -19.95 15.56
C GLU A 146 -4.63 -21.14 14.60
N ASP A 147 -3.55 -21.91 14.58
CA ASP A 147 -3.36 -23.08 13.71
C ASP A 147 -4.55 -24.04 13.71
N ASP A 148 -5.19 -24.27 14.86
CA ASP A 148 -6.36 -25.15 14.96
C ASP A 148 -7.52 -24.70 14.07
N TYR A 149 -7.73 -23.38 13.98
CA TYR A 149 -8.73 -22.80 13.08
C TYR A 149 -8.29 -22.90 11.63
N TYR A 150 -7.07 -22.46 11.30
CA TYR A 150 -6.61 -22.36 9.91
C TYR A 150 -6.37 -23.74 9.27
N LEU A 151 -5.94 -24.75 10.04
CA LEU A 151 -5.79 -26.13 9.57
C LEU A 151 -7.12 -26.81 9.32
N SER A 152 -8.23 -26.35 9.92
CA SER A 152 -9.58 -26.86 9.66
C SER A 152 -10.19 -26.36 8.35
N LEU A 153 -9.56 -25.39 7.67
CA LEU A 153 -10.06 -24.81 6.43
C LEU A 153 -9.74 -25.69 5.20
N SER A 154 -10.36 -25.37 4.07
CA SER A 154 -10.08 -26.04 2.78
C SER A 154 -9.76 -24.99 1.70
N PRO A 155 -8.52 -24.93 1.16
CA PRO A 155 -7.33 -25.68 1.60
C PRO A 155 -6.84 -25.25 2.99
N PRO A 156 -6.21 -26.17 3.75
CA PRO A 156 -5.66 -25.83 5.07
C PRO A 156 -4.37 -25.02 4.94
N TYR A 157 -4.13 -24.13 5.89
CA TYR A 157 -2.87 -23.38 6.05
C TYR A 157 -2.65 -23.09 7.54
N ARG A 158 -1.52 -22.50 7.89
CA ARG A 158 -1.18 -22.12 9.28
C ARG A 158 -1.26 -20.63 9.49
N ALA A 159 -1.40 -20.19 10.72
CA ALA A 159 -1.12 -18.81 11.11
C ALA A 159 0.34 -18.46 10.73
N ALA A 160 0.60 -17.20 10.41
CA ALA A 160 1.95 -16.79 10.03
C ALA A 160 2.90 -16.73 11.23
N ASN A 161 2.39 -16.43 12.41
CA ASN A 161 3.11 -16.25 13.68
C ASN A 161 4.37 -15.37 13.49
N THR A 162 4.24 -14.36 12.65
CA THR A 162 5.27 -13.39 12.31
C THR A 162 4.65 -12.14 11.70
N ARG A 163 5.47 -11.09 11.56
CA ARG A 163 5.04 -9.85 10.92
C ARG A 163 4.57 -10.06 9.49
N MET A 164 3.47 -9.41 9.12
CA MET A 164 2.98 -9.40 7.74
C MET A 164 3.96 -8.69 6.82
N VAL A 165 4.25 -9.29 5.68
CA VAL A 165 5.08 -8.70 4.63
C VAL A 165 4.23 -7.80 3.72
N SER A 166 2.97 -8.16 3.51
CA SER A 166 2.03 -7.42 2.67
C SER A 166 0.68 -7.31 3.36
N LEU A 167 0.03 -6.16 3.17
CA LEU A 167 -1.33 -5.96 3.69
C LEU A 167 -2.33 -6.97 3.09
N SER A 168 -2.05 -7.54 1.93
CA SER A 168 -2.90 -8.58 1.33
C SER A 168 -3.05 -9.84 2.19
N GLU A 169 -2.16 -10.08 3.16
CA GLU A 169 -2.26 -11.20 4.10
C GLU A 169 -3.50 -11.12 4.99
N VAL A 170 -4.05 -9.91 5.22
CA VAL A 170 -5.32 -9.76 5.95
C VAL A 170 -6.48 -10.55 5.32
N MET A 171 -6.38 -10.84 4.01
CA MET A 171 -7.35 -11.68 3.31
C MET A 171 -7.36 -13.14 3.78
N LEU A 172 -6.31 -13.58 4.47
CA LEU A 172 -6.21 -14.93 5.04
C LEU A 172 -6.84 -15.02 6.44
N LEU A 173 -7.09 -13.88 7.08
CA LEU A 173 -7.56 -13.81 8.45
C LEU A 173 -9.01 -14.29 8.60
N ARG A 174 -9.28 -14.97 9.72
CA ARG A 174 -10.63 -15.36 10.12
C ARG A 174 -11.58 -14.16 10.11
N GLY A 175 -12.68 -14.29 9.38
CA GLY A 175 -13.73 -13.27 9.32
C GLY A 175 -13.48 -12.13 8.33
N TYR A 176 -12.23 -11.84 7.94
CA TYR A 176 -11.92 -10.71 7.07
C TYR A 176 -12.56 -10.82 5.67
N ARG A 177 -12.46 -11.99 5.02
CA ARG A 177 -13.09 -12.23 3.69
C ARG A 177 -14.60 -12.08 3.69
N LYS A 178 -15.24 -12.23 4.85
CA LYS A 178 -16.70 -12.11 4.99
C LYS A 178 -17.17 -10.66 5.08
N LEU A 179 -16.24 -9.72 5.25
CA LEU A 179 -16.56 -8.30 5.26
C LEU A 179 -16.99 -7.85 3.86
N PRO A 180 -17.97 -6.93 3.75
CA PRO A 180 -18.30 -6.28 2.49
C PRO A 180 -17.06 -5.62 1.88
N GLU A 181 -16.95 -5.63 0.55
CA GLU A 181 -15.79 -5.06 -0.17
C GLU A 181 -15.52 -3.60 0.20
N GLU A 182 -16.59 -2.80 0.31
CA GLU A 182 -16.50 -1.40 0.74
C GLU A 182 -15.86 -1.25 2.12
N LYS A 183 -16.25 -2.11 3.08
CA LYS A 183 -15.69 -2.11 4.43
C LYS A 183 -14.24 -2.54 4.46
N ARG A 184 -13.87 -3.55 3.65
CA ARG A 184 -12.48 -3.97 3.50
C ARG A 184 -11.62 -2.84 2.93
N ALA A 185 -12.07 -2.23 1.83
CA ALA A 185 -11.35 -1.11 1.21
C ALA A 185 -11.18 0.08 2.17
N ALA A 186 -12.22 0.42 2.95
CA ALA A 186 -12.14 1.47 3.97
C ALA A 186 -11.13 1.13 5.07
N LEU A 187 -11.10 -0.12 5.54
CA LEU A 187 -10.15 -0.56 6.55
C LEU A 187 -8.71 -0.56 6.01
N GLU A 188 -8.48 -1.11 4.82
CA GLU A 188 -7.17 -1.19 4.17
C GLU A 188 -6.54 0.20 3.92
N GLN A 189 -7.37 1.23 3.68
CA GLN A 189 -6.89 2.60 3.55
C GLN A 189 -6.27 3.14 4.86
N ASN A 190 -6.64 2.58 6.00
CA ASN A 190 -6.20 2.99 7.33
C ASN A 190 -5.10 2.08 7.92
N LEU A 191 -4.74 1.01 7.22
CA LEU A 191 -3.75 0.04 7.67
C LEU A 191 -2.49 0.08 6.81
N SER A 192 -1.37 -0.27 7.41
CA SER A 192 -0.09 -0.50 6.71
C SER A 192 0.65 -1.69 7.34
N THR A 193 1.60 -2.27 6.58
CA THR A 193 2.50 -3.34 7.02
C THR A 193 3.94 -2.85 6.84
N LEU A 194 4.45 -2.15 7.84
CA LEU A 194 5.81 -1.64 7.81
C LEU A 194 6.76 -2.60 8.55
N PRO A 195 8.03 -2.68 8.15
CA PRO A 195 8.97 -3.69 8.67
C PRO A 195 9.39 -3.47 10.12
N ALA A 196 9.16 -2.28 10.66
CA ALA A 196 9.50 -1.92 12.02
C ALA A 196 8.29 -1.33 12.75
N SER A 197 8.33 -1.31 14.08
CA SER A 197 7.37 -0.52 14.86
C SER A 197 7.51 0.96 14.50
N THR A 198 6.43 1.57 14.03
CA THR A 198 6.41 2.96 13.57
C THR A 198 5.31 3.74 14.24
N SER A 199 5.58 5.00 14.53
CA SER A 199 4.60 5.94 15.07
C SER A 199 3.63 6.41 13.99
N ILE A 200 2.39 6.73 14.38
CA ILE A 200 1.37 7.28 13.47
C ILE A 200 1.62 8.78 13.28
N ASN A 201 1.75 9.21 12.04
CA ASN A 201 1.86 10.63 11.69
C ASN A 201 0.47 11.29 11.72
N ILE A 202 0.24 12.15 12.70
CA ILE A 202 -1.05 12.84 12.89
C ILE A 202 -1.38 13.81 11.74
N ASN A 203 -0.37 14.37 11.07
CA ASN A 203 -0.59 15.31 9.97
C ASN A 203 -1.17 14.64 8.73
N SER A 204 -0.95 13.34 8.53
CA SER A 204 -1.44 12.59 7.36
C SER A 204 -2.47 11.52 7.71
N ALA A 205 -2.71 11.25 9.00
CA ALA A 205 -3.69 10.27 9.45
C ALA A 205 -5.11 10.62 8.98
N SER A 206 -5.90 9.62 8.62
CA SER A 206 -7.30 9.79 8.24
C SER A 206 -8.16 10.27 9.42
N GLU A 207 -9.36 10.76 9.13
CA GLU A 207 -10.30 11.16 10.18
C GLU A 207 -10.68 10.00 11.09
N ASP A 208 -10.91 8.80 10.51
CA ASP A 208 -11.24 7.60 11.27
C ASP A 208 -10.09 7.18 12.19
N LEU A 209 -8.85 7.27 11.70
CA LEU A 209 -7.69 6.96 12.52
C LEU A 209 -7.47 8.01 13.62
N LEU A 210 -7.68 9.29 13.34
CA LEU A 210 -7.62 10.35 14.34
C LEU A 210 -8.67 10.15 15.44
N LYS A 211 -9.89 9.74 15.10
CA LYS A 211 -10.92 9.33 16.06
C LYS A 211 -10.48 8.11 16.88
N ALA A 212 -9.90 7.12 16.23
CA ALA A 212 -9.40 5.90 16.87
C ALA A 212 -8.27 6.17 17.87
N ILE A 213 -7.44 7.18 17.62
CA ILE A 213 -6.41 7.68 18.54
C ILE A 213 -7.04 8.36 19.77
N GLY A 214 -8.27 8.87 19.67
CA GLY A 214 -9.00 9.54 20.73
C GLY A 214 -9.18 11.05 20.55
N LEU A 215 -8.87 11.59 19.35
CA LEU A 215 -9.18 12.99 19.06
C LEU A 215 -10.69 13.21 18.95
N LYS A 216 -11.15 14.31 19.54
CA LYS A 216 -12.51 14.82 19.35
C LYS A 216 -12.63 15.57 18.02
N ALA A 217 -13.88 15.82 17.59
CA ALA A 217 -14.16 16.52 16.32
C ALA A 217 -13.42 17.87 16.20
N ASP A 218 -13.38 18.66 17.28
CA ASP A 218 -12.68 19.95 17.30
C ASP A 218 -11.17 19.81 17.07
N GLY A 219 -10.56 18.78 17.68
CA GLY A 219 -9.14 18.47 17.50
C GLY A 219 -8.84 18.04 16.07
N ILE A 220 -9.70 17.21 15.48
CA ILE A 220 -9.58 16.78 14.09
C ILE A 220 -9.71 17.99 13.15
N SER A 221 -10.70 18.84 13.37
CA SER A 221 -10.88 20.08 12.62
C SER A 221 -9.68 21.00 12.73
N THR A 222 -9.08 21.11 13.92
CA THR A 222 -7.85 21.89 14.12
C THR A 222 -6.70 21.34 13.28
N ILE A 223 -6.46 20.03 13.27
CA ILE A 223 -5.42 19.41 12.45
C ILE A 223 -5.68 19.69 10.95
N ARG A 224 -6.90 19.51 10.47
CA ARG A 224 -7.25 19.73 9.07
C ARG A 224 -7.11 21.18 8.64
N ASN A 225 -7.57 22.11 9.47
CA ASN A 225 -7.47 23.54 9.20
C ASN A 225 -6.01 24.00 9.13
N ARG A 226 -5.13 23.45 9.97
CA ARG A 226 -3.69 23.79 9.91
C ARG A 226 -3.02 23.36 8.63
N LEU A 227 -3.47 22.25 8.03
CA LEU A 227 -2.95 21.72 6.76
C LEU A 227 -3.50 22.43 5.53
N SER A 228 -4.52 23.29 5.68
CA SER A 228 -5.03 24.12 4.59
C SER A 228 -4.04 25.26 4.27
N ALA A 229 -4.18 25.85 3.07
CA ALA A 229 -3.26 26.86 2.56
C ALA A 229 -3.03 28.05 3.52
N ASP A 230 -4.07 28.44 4.28
CA ASP A 230 -4.05 29.57 5.22
C ASP A 230 -3.90 29.12 6.69
N GLY A 231 -3.69 27.84 6.96
CA GLY A 231 -3.86 27.24 8.29
C GLY A 231 -2.62 27.24 9.19
N GLY A 232 -1.49 27.80 8.77
CA GLY A 232 -0.26 27.85 9.58
C GLY A 232 0.65 26.62 9.47
N GLY A 233 0.30 25.63 8.65
CA GLY A 233 1.12 24.48 8.32
C GLY A 233 0.98 23.29 9.28
N PRO A 234 1.65 22.17 8.97
CA PRO A 234 1.60 20.95 9.76
C PRO A 234 2.15 21.14 11.16
N PHE A 235 1.68 20.33 12.10
CA PHE A 235 2.29 20.24 13.43
C PHE A 235 3.76 19.83 13.31
N GLN A 236 4.65 20.56 13.97
CA GLN A 236 6.10 20.30 13.94
C GLN A 236 6.54 19.40 15.11
N SER A 237 5.79 19.41 16.22
CA SER A 237 6.06 18.58 17.39
C SER A 237 4.78 18.11 18.09
N LEU A 238 4.88 17.06 18.87
CA LEU A 238 3.77 16.60 19.70
C LEU A 238 3.48 17.56 20.87
N ASP A 239 4.43 18.41 21.24
CA ASP A 239 4.23 19.41 22.29
C ASP A 239 3.20 20.48 21.88
N GLU A 240 3.07 20.76 20.59
CA GLU A 240 2.02 21.65 20.11
C GLU A 240 0.60 21.05 20.38
N LEU A 241 0.44 19.72 20.26
CA LEU A 241 -0.83 19.06 20.59
C LEU A 241 -1.12 19.13 22.08
N LYS A 242 -0.06 18.98 22.92
CA LYS A 242 -0.19 19.11 24.39
C LYS A 242 -0.62 20.52 24.77
N GLN A 243 0.01 21.54 24.21
CA GLN A 243 -0.31 22.94 24.46
C GLN A 243 -1.76 23.27 24.09
N LEU A 244 -2.25 22.72 22.98
CA LEU A 244 -3.63 22.89 22.54
C LEU A 244 -4.62 21.94 23.26
N LYS A 245 -4.12 21.08 24.15
CA LYS A 245 -4.93 20.08 24.90
C LYS A 245 -5.80 19.20 24.02
N LEU A 246 -5.33 18.88 22.81
CA LEU A 246 -6.07 18.08 21.85
C LEU A 246 -6.13 16.60 22.24
N LEU A 247 -5.08 16.09 22.92
CA LEU A 247 -4.98 14.74 23.44
C LEU A 247 -4.36 14.73 24.84
N PRO A 248 -4.76 13.79 25.72
CA PRO A 248 -4.07 13.50 26.97
C PRO A 248 -2.65 12.97 26.71
N GLU A 249 -1.74 13.15 27.66
CA GLU A 249 -0.33 12.74 27.50
C GLU A 249 -0.15 11.23 27.30
N ASP A 250 -0.94 10.42 27.99
CA ASP A 250 -0.93 8.95 27.88
C ASP A 250 -1.33 8.43 26.47
N LYS A 251 -2.04 9.25 25.68
CA LYS A 251 -2.42 8.90 24.31
C LYS A 251 -1.40 9.33 23.24
N LEU A 252 -0.34 10.05 23.64
CA LEU A 252 0.69 10.54 22.69
C LEU A 252 1.73 9.46 22.32
N GLU A 253 1.85 8.42 23.13
CA GLU A 253 2.74 7.30 22.82
C GLU A 253 2.44 6.70 21.45
N GLY A 254 3.49 6.44 20.65
CA GLY A 254 3.35 5.90 19.29
C GLY A 254 2.75 6.88 18.27
N LEU A 255 2.72 8.18 18.56
CA LEU A 255 2.39 9.23 17.61
C LEU A 255 3.64 9.96 17.15
N SER A 256 3.54 10.60 15.99
CA SER A 256 4.58 11.44 15.38
C SER A 256 3.95 12.60 14.61
N THR A 257 4.73 13.60 14.31
CA THR A 257 4.40 14.69 13.36
C THR A 257 5.18 14.58 12.05
N THR A 258 6.04 13.57 11.94
CA THR A 258 6.90 13.34 10.77
C THR A 258 6.72 11.93 10.23
N THR A 259 7.21 11.69 9.02
CA THR A 259 7.17 10.37 8.37
C THR A 259 8.51 9.99 7.76
N GLU A 260 8.80 8.70 7.80
CA GLU A 260 9.97 8.06 7.19
C GLU A 260 9.59 7.07 6.08
N TYR A 261 8.30 6.68 5.98
CA TYR A 261 7.83 5.65 5.05
C TYR A 261 6.79 6.20 4.09
N PHE A 262 7.13 6.16 2.82
CA PHE A 262 6.27 6.64 1.73
C PHE A 262 5.92 5.49 0.79
N GLN A 263 4.70 5.48 0.27
CA GLN A 263 4.32 4.62 -0.83
C GLN A 263 4.22 5.45 -2.10
N LEU A 264 5.00 5.09 -3.10
CA LEU A 264 4.83 5.56 -4.46
C LEU A 264 3.95 4.56 -5.21
N THR A 265 2.80 5.01 -5.67
CA THR A 265 1.96 4.27 -6.61
C THR A 265 2.16 4.85 -7.99
N THR A 266 2.68 4.08 -8.93
CA THR A 266 2.93 4.53 -10.29
C THR A 266 2.22 3.63 -11.30
N THR A 267 1.61 4.24 -12.30
CA THR A 267 1.05 3.52 -13.47
C THR A 267 1.71 4.03 -14.74
N ALA A 268 2.32 3.14 -15.51
CA ALA A 268 2.81 3.42 -16.83
C ALA A 268 1.86 2.81 -17.86
N GLN A 269 1.31 3.63 -18.74
CA GLN A 269 0.49 3.19 -19.88
C GLN A 269 1.22 3.55 -21.16
N ILE A 270 1.74 2.53 -21.86
CA ILE A 270 2.48 2.65 -23.12
C ILE A 270 1.71 1.87 -24.19
N GLY A 271 1.14 2.58 -25.14
CA GLY A 271 0.22 2.00 -26.10
C GLY A 271 -0.93 1.26 -25.40
N ARG A 272 -0.99 -0.06 -25.59
CA ARG A 272 -1.99 -0.95 -24.96
C ARG A 272 -1.51 -1.57 -23.65
N THR A 273 -0.24 -1.43 -23.32
CA THR A 273 0.34 -2.01 -22.09
C THR A 273 0.12 -1.07 -20.93
N ARG A 274 -0.43 -1.59 -19.84
CA ARG A 274 -0.60 -0.88 -18.57
C ARG A 274 0.07 -1.68 -17.46
N LEU A 275 1.06 -1.09 -16.82
CA LEU A 275 1.71 -1.63 -15.64
C LEU A 275 1.49 -0.71 -14.45
N LYS A 276 1.14 -1.28 -13.31
CA LYS A 276 0.99 -0.56 -12.04
C LYS A 276 1.98 -1.13 -11.03
N GLN A 277 2.73 -0.25 -10.39
CA GLN A 277 3.73 -0.58 -9.37
C GLN A 277 3.46 0.18 -8.09
N TYR A 278 3.69 -0.49 -6.98
CA TYR A 278 3.74 0.07 -5.64
C TYR A 278 5.17 -0.07 -5.13
N SER A 279 5.77 1.03 -4.73
CA SER A 279 7.13 1.04 -4.19
C SER A 279 7.11 1.67 -2.81
N ILE A 280 7.69 1.00 -1.82
CA ILE A 280 7.87 1.55 -0.48
C ILE A 280 9.23 2.23 -0.45
N ILE A 281 9.22 3.53 -0.17
CA ILE A 281 10.41 4.36 -0.03
C ILE A 281 10.61 4.66 1.46
N HIS A 282 11.77 4.33 1.97
CA HIS A 282 12.16 4.61 3.35
C HIS A 282 13.19 5.74 3.38
N ARG A 283 12.97 6.71 4.27
CA ARG A 283 13.90 7.79 4.60
C ARG A 283 14.61 7.45 5.91
N SER A 284 15.93 7.26 5.82
CA SER A 284 16.74 7.01 7.02
C SER A 284 16.82 8.25 7.92
N GLN A 285 17.20 8.07 9.16
CA GLN A 285 17.44 9.18 10.12
C GLN A 285 18.48 10.19 9.59
N LYS A 286 19.42 9.75 8.75
CA LYS A 286 20.40 10.63 8.08
C LYS A 286 19.83 11.34 6.83
N GLY A 287 18.55 11.15 6.54
CA GLY A 287 17.85 11.78 5.41
C GLY A 287 17.98 11.05 4.07
N ALA A 288 18.74 9.96 3.97
CA ALA A 288 18.88 9.20 2.73
C ALA A 288 17.57 8.45 2.41
N LEU A 289 17.09 8.58 1.18
CA LEU A 289 15.91 7.88 0.67
C LEU A 289 16.33 6.63 -0.11
N ARG A 290 15.63 5.53 0.09
CA ARG A 290 15.83 4.27 -0.64
C ARG A 290 14.51 3.53 -0.84
N VAL A 291 14.38 2.84 -1.94
CA VAL A 291 13.28 1.88 -2.15
C VAL A 291 13.61 0.59 -1.40
N ILE A 292 12.72 0.17 -0.51
CA ILE A 292 12.89 -1.05 0.32
C ILE A 292 12.01 -2.21 -0.13
N ALA A 293 10.91 -1.93 -0.82
CA ALA A 293 10.02 -2.96 -1.36
C ALA A 293 9.37 -2.49 -2.65
N ARG A 294 9.02 -3.45 -3.53
CA ARG A 294 8.27 -3.26 -4.77
C ARG A 294 7.23 -4.36 -4.93
N SER A 295 6.05 -3.98 -5.41
CA SER A 295 5.01 -4.92 -5.81
C SER A 295 4.40 -4.48 -7.14
N LEU A 296 4.03 -5.44 -7.98
CA LEU A 296 3.29 -5.20 -9.22
C LEU A 296 1.84 -5.65 -9.02
N GLY A 297 0.90 -4.76 -9.35
CA GLY A 297 -0.53 -5.07 -9.35
C GLY A 297 -1.25 -4.85 -8.03
N THR A 298 -0.66 -5.24 -6.88
CA THR A 298 -1.23 -5.06 -5.53
C THR A 298 -0.26 -4.35 -4.59
N PRO A 299 -0.74 -3.52 -3.65
CA PRO A 299 0.10 -2.84 -2.66
C PRO A 299 0.68 -3.79 -1.62
#